data_3b097950c25da8d82683110888da5c1d
#
_entry.id   3b097950c25da8d82683110888da5c1d
#
_cell.length_a   1.000
_cell.length_b   1.000
_cell.length_c   1.000
_cell.angle_alpha   90.00
_cell.angle_beta   90.00
_cell.angle_gamma   90.00
#
_symmetry.space_group_name_H-M   'P 1'
#
loop_
_entity.id
_entity.type
_entity.pdbx_description
1 polymer ?
#
loop_
_entity_poly.entity_id
_entity_poly.type
_entity_poly.pdbx_seq_one_letter_code
_entity_poly.pdbx_strand_id
1 'polypeptide(L)'
;METRRWVVEVNQALLGKNTELAARNRERFRAHGLLVVNIMSAPGSGKTALLERTLNDLRGKLRIGVQVGDLQTDNDARRLSDRGAPVVQIVTGGCCHLDASMIAQANEKFDLDQLDVLFIENVGNLVCTASYDLGEDLRVVLFSVTEGEDKPLKYPVLFRKADLVIVTKIDLAEAVGVDMPAVRENIRRTAPDATILELSARSGDGLDAWYEFLCEQFRRERNGQDFAD
;
A
#
# COMPACT_ATOMS: atom_id res chain seq x y z
N MET A 1 -33.63 22.05 -32.94
CA MET A 1 -33.57 21.77 -31.49
C MET A 1 -32.15 21.39 -31.18
N GLU A 2 -31.36 22.32 -30.60
CA GLU A 2 -30.00 22.00 -30.14
C GLU A 2 -30.08 21.15 -28.88
N THR A 3 -29.57 19.91 -28.93
CA THR A 3 -29.42 19.04 -27.79
C THR A 3 -28.24 19.58 -26.93
N ARG A 4 -28.55 20.30 -25.87
CA ARG A 4 -27.55 20.72 -24.88
C ARG A 4 -27.03 19.48 -24.13
N ARG A 5 -25.74 19.16 -24.32
CA ARG A 5 -25.03 18.10 -23.59
C ARG A 5 -24.51 18.70 -22.29
N TRP A 6 -25.03 18.23 -21.16
CA TRP A 6 -24.53 18.59 -19.85
C TRP A 6 -23.54 17.53 -19.40
N VAL A 7 -22.30 17.94 -19.09
CA VAL A 7 -21.30 17.10 -18.43
C VAL A 7 -21.16 17.62 -17.01
N VAL A 8 -21.50 16.80 -16.02
CA VAL A 8 -21.34 17.14 -14.62
C VAL A 8 -20.06 16.46 -14.12
N GLU A 9 -19.02 17.22 -13.83
CA GLU A 9 -17.76 16.72 -13.27
C GLU A 9 -17.88 16.52 -11.76
N VAL A 10 -18.62 15.49 -11.33
CA VAL A 10 -18.84 15.19 -9.91
C VAL A 10 -17.56 14.72 -9.22
N ASN A 11 -16.63 14.10 -9.96
CA ASN A 11 -15.40 13.53 -9.40
C ASN A 11 -14.38 14.57 -8.91
N GLN A 12 -14.30 15.76 -9.49
CA GLN A 12 -13.30 16.76 -9.10
C GLN A 12 -13.52 17.30 -7.67
N ALA A 13 -14.76 17.55 -7.29
CA ALA A 13 -15.07 18.04 -5.93
C ALA A 13 -14.79 17.00 -4.84
N LEU A 14 -15.06 15.72 -5.12
CA LEU A 14 -14.79 14.62 -4.20
C LEU A 14 -13.28 14.40 -4.02
N LEU A 15 -12.51 14.41 -5.11
CA LEU A 15 -11.05 14.26 -5.07
C LEU A 15 -10.39 15.47 -4.39
N GLY A 16 -10.89 16.68 -4.61
CA GLY A 16 -10.38 17.88 -3.92
C GLY A 16 -10.53 17.80 -2.41
N LYS A 17 -11.71 17.40 -1.92
CA LYS A 17 -11.92 17.19 -0.48
C LYS A 17 -11.05 16.07 0.09
N ASN A 18 -10.85 14.99 -0.67
CA ASN A 18 -9.96 13.92 -0.27
C ASN A 18 -8.52 14.41 -0.14
N THR A 19 -8.04 15.23 -1.08
CA THR A 19 -6.67 15.80 -1.06
C THR A 19 -6.42 16.65 0.20
N GLU A 20 -7.39 17.46 0.60
CA GLU A 20 -7.30 18.26 1.84
C GLU A 20 -7.22 17.38 3.09
N LEU A 21 -8.02 16.31 3.15
CA LEU A 21 -8.00 15.37 4.26
C LEU A 21 -6.71 14.55 4.28
N ALA A 22 -6.21 14.14 3.11
CA ALA A 22 -4.93 13.45 2.98
C ALA A 22 -3.76 14.31 3.47
N ALA A 23 -3.76 15.61 3.15
CA ALA A 23 -2.75 16.54 3.67
C ALA A 23 -2.78 16.61 5.21
N ARG A 24 -3.97 16.68 5.82
CA ARG A 24 -4.12 16.66 7.29
C ARG A 24 -3.67 15.33 7.91
N ASN A 25 -3.97 14.21 7.26
CA ASN A 25 -3.48 12.90 7.71
C ASN A 25 -1.94 12.88 7.69
N ARG A 26 -1.32 13.36 6.61
CA ARG A 26 0.14 13.42 6.46
C ARG A 26 0.79 14.29 7.53
N GLU A 27 0.22 15.48 7.82
CA GLU A 27 0.69 16.34 8.90
C GLU A 27 0.60 15.63 10.26
N ARG A 28 -0.52 14.95 10.52
CA ARG A 28 -0.70 14.17 11.74
C ARG A 28 0.31 13.04 11.87
N PHE A 29 0.54 12.26 10.82
CA PHE A 29 1.51 11.17 10.83
C PHE A 29 2.93 11.67 11.08
N ARG A 30 3.32 12.75 10.41
CA ARG A 30 4.62 13.40 10.62
C ARG A 30 4.80 13.91 12.04
N ALA A 31 3.78 14.51 12.64
CA ALA A 31 3.83 14.98 14.02
C ALA A 31 4.12 13.84 15.04
N HIS A 32 3.81 12.58 14.69
CA HIS A 32 4.11 11.39 15.50
C HIS A 32 5.36 10.62 15.03
N GLY A 33 6.08 11.12 14.01
CA GLY A 33 7.27 10.44 13.48
C GLY A 33 7.00 9.09 12.83
N LEU A 34 5.80 8.91 12.27
CA LEU A 34 5.36 7.67 11.63
C LEU A 34 5.78 7.61 10.17
N LEU A 35 6.31 6.46 9.76
CA LEU A 35 6.36 6.07 8.37
C LEU A 35 5.04 5.41 7.97
N VAL A 36 4.32 5.96 7.01
CA VAL A 36 3.04 5.42 6.54
C VAL A 36 3.16 4.80 5.16
N VAL A 37 2.84 3.52 5.06
CA VAL A 37 3.02 2.70 3.85
C VAL A 37 1.67 2.19 3.35
N ASN A 38 1.22 2.67 2.18
CA ASN A 38 0.01 2.21 1.52
C ASN A 38 0.32 1.05 0.58
N ILE A 39 -0.23 -0.13 0.86
CA ILE A 39 -0.03 -1.35 0.06
C ILE A 39 -1.24 -1.59 -0.83
N MET A 40 -1.01 -1.53 -2.13
CA MET A 40 -2.01 -1.68 -3.18
C MET A 40 -1.72 -2.88 -4.06
N SER A 41 -2.75 -3.60 -4.50
CA SER A 41 -2.60 -4.72 -5.43
C SER A 41 -3.95 -5.20 -5.98
N ALA A 42 -3.90 -6.15 -6.92
CA ALA A 42 -5.05 -7.00 -7.20
C ALA A 42 -5.43 -7.87 -5.99
N PRO A 43 -6.66 -8.39 -5.92
CA PRO A 43 -7.02 -9.43 -4.96
C PRO A 43 -6.11 -10.65 -5.11
N GLY A 44 -5.68 -11.22 -3.99
CA GLY A 44 -4.86 -12.43 -4.00
C GLY A 44 -3.37 -12.24 -4.36
N SER A 45 -2.87 -11.03 -4.57
CA SER A 45 -1.43 -10.77 -4.85
C SER A 45 -0.52 -10.98 -3.64
N GLY A 46 -1.08 -11.17 -2.43
CA GLY A 46 -0.30 -11.54 -1.24
C GLY A 46 -0.03 -10.42 -0.26
N LYS A 47 -0.82 -9.32 -0.24
CA LYS A 47 -0.69 -8.21 0.73
C LYS A 47 -0.66 -8.71 2.17
N THR A 48 -1.73 -9.37 2.60
CA THR A 48 -1.87 -9.89 3.97
C THR A 48 -0.74 -10.86 4.33
N ALA A 49 -0.33 -11.74 3.39
CA ALA A 49 0.76 -12.69 3.63
C ALA A 49 2.11 -11.97 3.83
N LEU A 50 2.39 -10.92 3.05
CA LEU A 50 3.58 -10.10 3.23
C LEU A 50 3.55 -9.37 4.58
N LEU A 51 2.41 -8.79 4.96
CA LEU A 51 2.25 -8.11 6.24
C LEU A 51 2.41 -9.09 7.43
N GLU A 52 1.79 -10.26 7.38
CA GLU A 52 1.98 -11.29 8.43
C GLU A 52 3.46 -11.64 8.62
N ARG A 53 4.17 -11.83 7.51
CA ARG A 53 5.59 -12.15 7.55
C ARG A 53 6.41 -10.97 8.11
N THR A 54 6.13 -9.76 7.67
CA THR A 54 6.77 -8.52 8.16
C THR A 54 6.56 -8.34 9.66
N LEU A 55 5.33 -8.52 10.16
CA LEU A 55 5.01 -8.41 11.58
C LEU A 55 5.76 -9.43 12.42
N ASN A 56 5.91 -10.68 11.92
CA ASN A 56 6.66 -11.71 12.63
C ASN A 56 8.17 -11.41 12.68
N ASP A 57 8.76 -11.10 11.53
CA ASP A 57 10.22 -11.03 11.38
C ASP A 57 10.80 -9.71 11.92
N LEU A 58 9.98 -8.65 11.96
CA LEU A 58 10.37 -7.35 12.55
C LEU A 58 9.84 -7.13 13.97
N ARG A 59 9.25 -8.16 14.59
CA ARG A 59 8.81 -8.09 15.98
C ARG A 59 9.98 -7.72 16.91
N GLY A 60 9.75 -6.68 17.74
CA GLY A 60 10.76 -6.15 18.66
C GLY A 60 11.82 -5.25 18.01
N LYS A 61 11.79 -5.08 16.68
CA LYS A 61 12.66 -4.14 15.95
C LYS A 61 11.90 -2.86 15.57
N LEU A 62 10.64 -3.00 15.14
CA LEU A 62 9.75 -1.91 14.80
C LEU A 62 8.39 -2.11 15.48
N ARG A 63 7.78 -1.02 15.91
CA ARG A 63 6.42 -0.99 16.44
C ARG A 63 5.46 -0.72 15.27
N ILE A 64 4.77 -1.74 14.82
CA ILE A 64 3.99 -1.70 13.59
C ILE A 64 2.50 -1.77 13.91
N GLY A 65 1.72 -0.82 13.34
CA GLY A 65 0.26 -0.88 13.28
C GLY A 65 -0.24 -1.17 11.87
N VAL A 66 -1.46 -1.70 11.74
CA VAL A 66 -2.05 -1.99 10.43
C VAL A 66 -3.50 -1.54 10.37
N GLN A 67 -3.84 -0.78 9.32
CA GLN A 67 -5.21 -0.52 8.90
C GLN A 67 -5.53 -1.42 7.72
N VAL A 68 -6.62 -2.19 7.80
CA VAL A 68 -7.02 -3.14 6.76
C VAL A 68 -8.33 -2.69 6.12
N GLY A 69 -8.28 -2.35 4.84
CA GLY A 69 -9.47 -2.06 4.03
C GLY A 69 -10.02 -3.32 3.38
N ASP A 70 -11.22 -3.71 3.74
CA ASP A 70 -11.93 -4.81 3.09
C ASP A 70 -13.39 -4.45 2.83
N LEU A 71 -13.98 -5.12 1.84
CA LEU A 71 -15.36 -4.91 1.42
C LEU A 71 -16.36 -5.40 2.48
N GLN A 72 -16.14 -6.58 3.08
CA GLN A 72 -17.13 -7.24 3.95
C GLN A 72 -16.57 -8.17 5.03
N THR A 73 -15.29 -8.59 4.97
CA THR A 73 -14.77 -9.61 5.90
C THR A 73 -13.72 -9.04 6.85
N ASP A 74 -13.57 -9.65 8.02
CA ASP A 74 -12.54 -9.31 9.00
C ASP A 74 -11.41 -10.35 9.06
N ASN A 75 -11.38 -11.26 8.07
CA ASN A 75 -10.43 -12.37 8.06
C ASN A 75 -8.97 -11.91 8.03
N ASP A 76 -8.65 -10.90 7.20
CA ASP A 76 -7.29 -10.38 7.09
C ASP A 76 -6.90 -9.61 8.36
N ALA A 77 -7.79 -8.83 8.94
CA ALA A 77 -7.55 -8.15 10.20
C ALA A 77 -7.30 -9.13 11.36
N ARG A 78 -8.07 -10.24 11.45
CA ARG A 78 -7.84 -11.28 12.46
C ARG A 78 -6.47 -11.93 12.29
N ARG A 79 -6.11 -12.33 11.08
CA ARG A 79 -4.80 -12.94 10.78
C ARG A 79 -3.64 -12.07 11.23
N LEU A 80 -3.72 -10.75 11.03
CA LEU A 80 -2.70 -9.80 11.43
C LEU A 80 -2.71 -9.53 12.94
N SER A 81 -3.90 -9.43 13.57
CA SER A 81 -4.02 -9.28 15.03
C SER A 81 -3.39 -10.43 15.79
N ASP A 82 -3.51 -11.66 15.29
CA ASP A 82 -2.90 -12.85 15.87
C ASP A 82 -1.35 -12.77 15.90
N ARG A 83 -0.75 -11.83 15.16
CA ARG A 83 0.69 -11.53 15.16
C ARG A 83 1.09 -10.53 16.25
N GLY A 84 0.13 -10.03 17.04
CA GLY A 84 0.37 -9.15 18.18
C GLY A 84 0.58 -7.68 17.82
N ALA A 85 0.24 -7.28 16.58
CA ALA A 85 0.21 -5.87 16.17
C ALA A 85 -1.18 -5.26 16.46
N PRO A 86 -1.27 -3.95 16.77
CA PRO A 86 -2.54 -3.25 16.75
C PRO A 86 -3.08 -3.20 15.31
N VAL A 87 -4.31 -3.66 15.11
CA VAL A 87 -4.97 -3.73 13.80
C VAL A 87 -6.33 -3.08 13.87
N VAL A 88 -6.65 -2.23 12.90
CA VAL A 88 -7.98 -1.63 12.72
C VAL A 88 -8.55 -2.06 11.38
N GLN A 89 -9.71 -2.71 11.41
CA GLN A 89 -10.48 -3.05 10.24
C GLN A 89 -11.31 -1.86 9.78
N ILE A 90 -11.22 -1.53 8.49
CA ILE A 90 -12.07 -0.53 7.82
C ILE A 90 -13.01 -1.27 6.88
N VAL A 91 -14.28 -1.36 7.23
CA VAL A 91 -15.31 -1.94 6.36
C VAL A 91 -15.82 -0.85 5.42
N THR A 92 -15.55 -1.00 4.12
CA THR A 92 -15.84 0.06 3.15
C THR A 92 -17.29 0.10 2.68
N GLY A 93 -18.12 -0.88 3.07
CA GLY A 93 -19.54 -0.90 2.73
C GLY A 93 -19.84 -1.00 1.23
N GLY A 94 -18.91 -1.58 0.46
CA GLY A 94 -19.03 -1.73 -1.00
C GLY A 94 -18.16 -0.75 -1.82
N CYS A 95 -17.46 0.19 -1.19
CA CYS A 95 -16.45 1.01 -1.89
C CYS A 95 -15.21 0.17 -2.22
N CYS A 96 -14.76 0.26 -3.47
CA CYS A 96 -13.60 -0.50 -3.98
C CYS A 96 -12.24 0.14 -3.65
N HIS A 97 -12.17 1.09 -2.71
CA HIS A 97 -10.98 1.81 -2.28
C HIS A 97 -11.17 2.36 -0.86
N LEU A 98 -10.06 2.74 -0.24
CA LEU A 98 -10.03 3.59 0.94
C LEU A 98 -9.91 5.05 0.52
N ASP A 99 -10.46 5.96 1.33
CA ASP A 99 -10.26 7.41 1.22
C ASP A 99 -9.63 7.99 2.49
N ALA A 100 -9.17 9.24 2.42
CA ALA A 100 -8.48 9.90 3.52
C ALA A 100 -9.38 10.09 4.77
N SER A 101 -10.70 10.15 4.61
CA SER A 101 -11.66 10.24 5.70
C SER A 101 -11.75 8.93 6.49
N MET A 102 -11.74 7.80 5.80
CA MET A 102 -11.74 6.47 6.42
C MET A 102 -10.45 6.26 7.22
N ILE A 103 -9.30 6.68 6.67
CA ILE A 103 -8.01 6.63 7.36
C ILE A 103 -8.02 7.51 8.61
N ALA A 104 -8.53 8.75 8.51
CA ALA A 104 -8.63 9.65 9.66
C ALA A 104 -9.46 9.04 10.82
N GLN A 105 -10.59 8.41 10.50
CA GLN A 105 -11.43 7.73 11.48
C GLN A 105 -10.73 6.52 12.11
N ALA A 106 -10.03 5.73 11.33
CA ALA A 106 -9.27 4.57 11.81
C ALA A 106 -8.11 4.99 12.73
N ASN A 107 -7.46 6.13 12.47
CA ASN A 107 -6.40 6.69 13.30
C ASN A 107 -6.83 6.95 14.74
N GLU A 108 -8.11 7.24 15.00
CA GLU A 108 -8.64 7.47 16.35
C GLU A 108 -8.62 6.21 17.23
N LYS A 109 -8.33 5.05 16.65
CA LYS A 109 -8.25 3.77 17.35
C LYS A 109 -6.81 3.37 17.72
N PHE A 110 -5.82 4.12 17.27
CA PHE A 110 -4.42 3.88 17.57
C PHE A 110 -3.88 4.90 18.58
N ASP A 111 -2.97 4.45 19.41
CA ASP A 111 -2.00 5.33 20.07
C ASP A 111 -0.81 5.48 19.11
N LEU A 112 -0.83 6.56 18.29
CA LEU A 112 0.16 6.78 17.24
C LEU A 112 1.57 6.97 17.78
N ASP A 113 1.75 7.45 19.02
CA ASP A 113 3.07 7.61 19.66
C ASP A 113 3.74 6.25 19.96
N GLN A 114 2.95 5.18 19.98
CA GLN A 114 3.46 3.83 20.19
C GLN A 114 3.83 3.10 18.88
N LEU A 115 3.76 3.79 17.73
CA LEU A 115 4.07 3.19 16.43
C LEU A 115 5.30 3.85 15.81
N ASP A 116 6.04 3.05 15.05
CA ASP A 116 7.13 3.48 14.17
C ASP A 116 6.67 3.44 12.70
N VAL A 117 5.86 2.44 12.36
CA VAL A 117 5.34 2.23 11.01
C VAL A 117 3.84 1.94 11.07
N LEU A 118 3.08 2.58 10.20
CA LEU A 118 1.67 2.29 9.96
C LEU A 118 1.49 1.76 8.54
N PHE A 119 1.07 0.51 8.41
CA PHE A 119 0.65 -0.03 7.13
C PHE A 119 -0.84 0.26 6.89
N ILE A 120 -1.15 0.64 5.66
CA ILE A 120 -2.50 0.67 5.13
C ILE A 120 -2.60 -0.44 4.08
N GLU A 121 -3.22 -1.56 4.43
CA GLU A 121 -3.60 -2.59 3.46
C GLU A 121 -4.86 -2.11 2.73
N ASN A 122 -4.69 -1.66 1.49
CA ASN A 122 -5.80 -1.15 0.68
C ASN A 122 -6.66 -2.29 0.14
N VAL A 123 -7.89 -1.96 -0.24
CA VAL A 123 -8.80 -2.91 -0.93
C VAL A 123 -8.11 -3.49 -2.16
N GLY A 124 -8.32 -4.77 -2.43
CA GLY A 124 -7.80 -5.44 -3.62
C GLY A 124 -8.42 -4.88 -4.90
N ASN A 125 -7.82 -3.82 -5.46
CA ASN A 125 -8.27 -3.13 -6.68
C ASN A 125 -7.11 -2.34 -7.29
N LEU A 126 -6.97 -2.40 -8.64
CA LEU A 126 -5.86 -1.74 -9.37
C LEU A 126 -6.26 -0.42 -10.03
N VAL A 127 -7.53 -0.05 -9.98
CA VAL A 127 -8.06 1.16 -10.65
C VAL A 127 -8.41 2.22 -9.62
N CYS A 128 -9.38 1.92 -8.75
CA CYS A 128 -9.91 2.90 -7.80
C CYS A 128 -8.85 3.36 -6.80
N THR A 129 -8.07 2.43 -6.26
CA THR A 129 -7.03 2.73 -5.25
C THR A 129 -5.94 3.67 -5.76
N ALA A 130 -5.65 3.66 -7.07
CA ALA A 130 -4.65 4.54 -7.68
C ALA A 130 -4.99 6.04 -7.62
N SER A 131 -6.28 6.39 -7.41
CA SER A 131 -6.76 7.77 -7.52
C SER A 131 -6.80 8.52 -6.19
N TYR A 132 -6.78 7.80 -5.07
CA TYR A 132 -6.95 8.40 -3.74
C TYR A 132 -5.60 8.49 -3.02
N ASP A 133 -5.27 9.70 -2.59
CA ASP A 133 -4.21 9.99 -1.64
C ASP A 133 -4.79 9.78 -0.23
N LEU A 134 -4.09 9.03 0.61
CA LEU A 134 -4.52 8.72 1.98
C LEU A 134 -3.72 9.50 3.03
N GLY A 135 -2.68 10.23 2.58
CA GLY A 135 -1.68 10.88 3.42
C GLY A 135 -0.46 9.99 3.68
N GLU A 136 -0.30 8.92 2.91
CA GLU A 136 0.84 8.01 2.97
C GLU A 136 2.16 8.67 2.53
N ASP A 137 3.29 8.16 3.06
CA ASP A 137 4.63 8.53 2.64
C ASP A 137 5.12 7.66 1.48
N LEU A 138 4.73 6.38 1.49
CA LEU A 138 5.13 5.41 0.47
C LEU A 138 3.92 4.71 -0.15
N ARG A 139 3.94 4.57 -1.46
CA ARG A 139 3.04 3.76 -2.26
C ARG A 139 3.73 2.49 -2.72
N VAL A 140 3.32 1.38 -2.16
CA VAL A 140 3.86 0.05 -2.48
C VAL A 140 2.83 -0.72 -3.29
N VAL A 141 3.20 -1.09 -4.52
CA VAL A 141 2.35 -1.89 -5.40
C VAL A 141 2.86 -3.33 -5.41
N LEU A 142 2.00 -4.26 -5.00
CA LEU A 142 2.28 -5.68 -5.13
C LEU A 142 1.74 -6.21 -6.47
N PHE A 143 2.56 -7.00 -7.11
CA PHE A 143 2.26 -7.69 -8.36
C PHE A 143 2.71 -9.16 -8.24
N SER A 144 1.78 -10.11 -8.39
CA SER A 144 2.10 -11.54 -8.30
C SER A 144 2.53 -12.09 -9.65
N VAL A 145 3.55 -12.95 -9.69
CA VAL A 145 3.97 -13.68 -10.91
C VAL A 145 2.82 -14.46 -11.57
N THR A 146 1.76 -14.77 -10.82
CA THR A 146 0.58 -15.47 -11.33
C THR A 146 -0.39 -14.58 -12.12
N GLU A 147 -0.11 -13.28 -12.24
CA GLU A 147 -1.01 -12.31 -12.87
C GLU A 147 -0.67 -12.01 -14.34
N GLY A 148 0.44 -12.53 -14.85
CA GLY A 148 0.93 -12.31 -16.21
C GLY A 148 1.81 -11.07 -16.36
N GLU A 149 2.79 -11.11 -17.26
CA GLU A 149 3.86 -10.11 -17.43
C GLU A 149 3.34 -8.73 -17.84
N ASP A 150 2.20 -8.66 -18.50
CA ASP A 150 1.59 -7.44 -19.06
C ASP A 150 0.75 -6.63 -18.07
N LYS A 151 0.59 -7.11 -16.83
CA LYS A 151 -0.20 -6.42 -15.81
C LYS A 151 0.22 -4.97 -15.58
N PRO A 152 1.53 -4.63 -15.47
CA PRO A 152 1.96 -3.25 -15.34
C PRO A 152 1.51 -2.37 -16.50
N LEU A 153 1.53 -2.88 -17.73
CA LEU A 153 1.12 -2.17 -18.94
C LEU A 153 -0.40 -1.96 -19.00
N LYS A 154 -1.19 -2.86 -18.41
CA LYS A 154 -2.66 -2.76 -18.35
C LYS A 154 -3.15 -1.75 -17.30
N TYR A 155 -2.37 -1.54 -16.23
CA TYR A 155 -2.74 -0.66 -15.11
C TYR A 155 -1.70 0.45 -14.86
N PRO A 156 -1.30 1.21 -15.90
CA PRO A 156 -0.15 2.10 -15.83
C PRO A 156 -0.33 3.24 -14.81
N VAL A 157 -1.55 3.63 -14.50
CA VAL A 157 -1.83 4.72 -13.53
C VAL A 157 -1.40 4.33 -12.13
N LEU A 158 -1.66 3.07 -11.71
CA LEU A 158 -1.26 2.56 -10.40
C LEU A 158 0.26 2.45 -10.31
N PHE A 159 0.88 1.79 -11.29
CA PHE A 159 2.32 1.54 -11.28
C PHE A 159 3.14 2.84 -11.35
N ARG A 160 2.73 3.81 -12.16
CA ARG A 160 3.43 5.11 -12.30
C ARG A 160 3.54 5.89 -10.99
N LYS A 161 2.59 5.68 -10.07
CA LYS A 161 2.56 6.35 -8.77
C LYS A 161 3.24 5.56 -7.66
N ALA A 162 3.79 4.39 -7.97
CA ALA A 162 4.47 3.54 -7.00
C ALA A 162 5.88 4.06 -6.71
N ASP A 163 6.25 4.11 -5.44
CA ASP A 163 7.63 4.30 -4.98
C ASP A 163 8.39 2.97 -4.99
N LEU A 164 7.64 1.89 -4.75
CA LEU A 164 8.14 0.52 -4.74
C LEU A 164 7.15 -0.42 -5.43
N VAL A 165 7.65 -1.25 -6.33
CA VAL A 165 6.91 -2.39 -6.89
C VAL A 165 7.51 -3.68 -6.36
N ILE A 166 6.70 -4.49 -5.70
CA ILE A 166 7.10 -5.81 -5.19
C ILE A 166 6.50 -6.89 -6.07
N VAL A 167 7.36 -7.63 -6.76
CA VAL A 167 6.97 -8.86 -7.48
C VAL A 167 6.89 -9.99 -6.47
N THR A 168 5.69 -10.48 -6.22
CA THR A 168 5.42 -11.48 -5.18
C THR A 168 5.32 -12.89 -5.74
N LYS A 169 5.41 -13.87 -4.84
CA LYS A 169 5.26 -15.31 -5.13
C LYS A 169 6.27 -15.82 -6.15
N ILE A 170 7.51 -15.30 -6.10
CA ILE A 170 8.57 -15.70 -7.04
C ILE A 170 8.88 -17.20 -6.98
N ASP A 171 8.57 -17.87 -5.88
CA ASP A 171 8.60 -19.32 -5.71
C ASP A 171 7.71 -20.08 -6.69
N LEU A 172 6.73 -19.40 -7.32
CA LEU A 172 5.85 -19.96 -8.33
C LEU A 172 6.26 -19.59 -9.77
N ALA A 173 7.30 -18.77 -9.98
CA ALA A 173 7.65 -18.21 -11.29
C ALA A 173 7.89 -19.30 -12.36
N GLU A 174 8.65 -20.34 -12.03
CA GLU A 174 8.90 -21.49 -12.91
C GLU A 174 7.62 -22.27 -13.20
N ALA A 175 6.82 -22.53 -12.15
CA ALA A 175 5.59 -23.32 -12.27
C ALA A 175 4.52 -22.67 -13.15
N VAL A 176 4.47 -21.32 -13.17
CA VAL A 176 3.52 -20.57 -14.02
C VAL A 176 4.13 -20.15 -15.36
N GLY A 177 5.41 -20.42 -15.58
CA GLY A 177 6.11 -20.13 -16.84
C GLY A 177 6.25 -18.64 -17.14
N VAL A 178 6.31 -17.78 -16.08
CA VAL A 178 6.42 -16.32 -16.25
C VAL A 178 7.82 -15.92 -16.73
N ASP A 179 7.89 -14.99 -17.70
CA ASP A 179 9.13 -14.36 -18.14
C ASP A 179 9.52 -13.20 -17.19
N MET A 180 10.36 -13.47 -16.20
CA MET A 180 10.81 -12.48 -15.22
C MET A 180 11.55 -11.28 -15.82
N PRO A 181 12.44 -11.43 -16.82
CA PRO A 181 12.98 -10.32 -17.61
C PRO A 181 11.89 -9.42 -18.21
N ALA A 182 10.85 -9.99 -18.83
CA ALA A 182 9.73 -9.24 -19.37
C ALA A 182 8.92 -8.50 -18.28
N VAL A 183 8.71 -9.13 -17.13
CA VAL A 183 8.09 -8.49 -15.96
C VAL A 183 8.84 -7.24 -15.56
N ARG A 184 10.17 -7.35 -15.36
CA ARG A 184 11.01 -6.20 -14.95
C ARG A 184 10.97 -5.07 -15.98
N GLU A 185 11.05 -5.42 -17.26
CA GLU A 185 11.00 -4.43 -18.34
C GLU A 185 9.64 -3.70 -18.37
N ASN A 186 8.54 -4.42 -18.24
CA ASN A 186 7.21 -3.83 -18.23
C ASN A 186 6.97 -2.93 -17.00
N ILE A 187 7.53 -3.29 -15.84
CA ILE A 187 7.50 -2.41 -14.66
C ILE A 187 8.30 -1.14 -14.92
N ARG A 188 9.56 -1.24 -15.42
CA ARG A 188 10.40 -0.07 -15.71
C ARG A 188 9.78 0.89 -16.73
N ARG A 189 9.06 0.35 -17.72
CA ARG A 189 8.32 1.18 -18.71
C ARG A 189 7.18 1.98 -18.10
N THR A 190 6.54 1.46 -17.06
CA THR A 190 5.38 2.11 -16.44
C THR A 190 5.73 2.91 -15.18
N ALA A 191 6.75 2.46 -14.44
CA ALA A 191 7.22 3.04 -13.20
C ALA A 191 8.76 3.17 -13.21
N PRO A 192 9.33 4.05 -14.04
CA PRO A 192 10.78 4.15 -14.25
C PRO A 192 11.55 4.53 -12.97
N ASP A 193 10.91 5.26 -12.06
CA ASP A 193 11.53 5.77 -10.83
C ASP A 193 11.30 4.84 -9.63
N ALA A 194 10.42 3.83 -9.76
CA ALA A 194 10.12 2.92 -8.69
C ALA A 194 11.26 1.91 -8.43
N THR A 195 11.53 1.66 -7.17
CA THR A 195 12.34 0.50 -6.78
C THR A 195 11.59 -0.80 -7.12
N ILE A 196 12.30 -1.83 -7.57
CA ILE A 196 11.71 -3.14 -7.84
C ILE A 196 12.32 -4.15 -6.88
N LEU A 197 11.49 -4.83 -6.10
CA LEU A 197 11.87 -5.97 -5.27
C LEU A 197 11.14 -7.22 -5.75
N GLU A 198 11.79 -8.35 -5.60
CA GLU A 198 11.27 -9.67 -5.95
C GLU A 198 11.33 -10.55 -4.70
N LEU A 199 10.20 -11.10 -4.27
CA LEU A 199 10.15 -11.88 -3.03
C LEU A 199 9.04 -12.94 -3.03
N SER A 200 9.20 -13.88 -2.10
CA SER A 200 8.14 -14.79 -1.68
C SER A 200 7.94 -14.72 -0.17
N ALA A 201 6.78 -14.27 0.27
CA ALA A 201 6.41 -14.31 1.68
C ALA A 201 6.32 -15.75 2.22
N ARG A 202 6.13 -16.75 1.34
CA ARG A 202 6.03 -18.17 1.69
C ARG A 202 7.40 -18.80 1.92
N SER A 203 8.31 -18.71 0.93
CA SER A 203 9.65 -19.31 1.03
C SER A 203 10.62 -18.48 1.86
N GLY A 204 10.41 -17.16 1.92
CA GLY A 204 11.32 -16.22 2.57
C GLY A 204 12.29 -15.54 1.61
N ASP A 205 12.34 -15.98 0.36
CA ASP A 205 13.25 -15.43 -0.64
C ASP A 205 12.98 -13.93 -0.85
N GLY A 206 14.04 -13.12 -0.86
CA GLY A 206 13.98 -11.68 -1.11
C GLY A 206 13.41 -10.83 0.02
N LEU A 207 13.00 -11.39 1.16
CA LEU A 207 12.42 -10.63 2.26
C LEU A 207 13.44 -9.69 2.94
N ASP A 208 14.71 -10.06 2.99
CA ASP A 208 15.74 -9.22 3.59
C ASP A 208 15.82 -7.85 2.90
N ALA A 209 15.76 -7.82 1.57
CA ALA A 209 15.75 -6.58 0.80
C ALA A 209 14.51 -5.71 1.11
N TRP A 210 13.35 -6.33 1.35
CA TRP A 210 12.15 -5.63 1.79
C TRP A 210 12.33 -5.02 3.19
N TYR A 211 12.89 -5.77 4.13
CA TYR A 211 13.11 -5.28 5.50
C TYR A 211 14.16 -4.18 5.55
N GLU A 212 15.24 -4.30 4.77
CA GLU A 212 16.26 -3.25 4.62
C GLU A 212 15.65 -1.97 4.05
N PHE A 213 14.87 -2.08 2.96
CA PHE A 213 14.15 -0.95 2.37
C PHE A 213 13.25 -0.27 3.40
N LEU A 214 12.42 -1.02 4.12
CA LEU A 214 11.49 -0.47 5.12
C LEU A 214 12.24 0.26 6.24
N CYS A 215 13.29 -0.36 6.78
CA CYS A 215 14.10 0.24 7.84
C CYS A 215 14.86 1.48 7.37
N GLU A 216 15.30 1.52 6.11
CA GLU A 216 15.95 2.69 5.53
C GLU A 216 14.97 3.85 5.37
N GLN A 217 13.76 3.60 4.85
CA GLN A 217 12.73 4.64 4.71
C GLN A 217 12.33 5.20 6.08
N PHE A 218 12.15 4.35 7.08
CA PHE A 218 11.85 4.80 8.45
C PHE A 218 12.95 5.70 9.02
N ARG A 219 14.22 5.37 8.82
CA ARG A 219 15.33 6.23 9.27
C ARG A 219 15.36 7.58 8.54
N ARG A 220 15.06 7.60 7.25
CA ARG A 220 15.00 8.83 6.44
C ARG A 220 13.89 9.75 6.92
N GLU A 221 12.70 9.20 7.22
CA GLU A 221 11.58 9.99 7.73
C GLU A 221 11.93 10.64 9.08
N ARG A 222 12.51 9.90 10.00
CA ARG A 222 12.96 10.43 11.30
C ARG A 222 14.04 11.50 11.17
N ASN A 223 15.05 11.26 10.32
CA ASN A 223 16.14 12.23 10.13
C ASN A 223 15.67 13.50 9.40
N GLY A 224 14.66 13.39 8.52
CA GLY A 224 14.04 14.54 7.86
C GLY A 224 13.29 15.47 8.81
N GLN A 225 12.83 14.95 9.96
CA GLN A 225 12.18 15.74 11.03
C GLN A 225 13.19 16.48 11.91
N ASP A 226 14.37 15.92 12.14
CA ASP A 226 15.45 16.55 12.95
C ASP A 226 16.04 17.80 12.29
N PHE A 227 15.76 18.10 11.03
CA PHE A 227 16.23 19.28 10.29
C PHE A 227 15.13 20.34 10.03
N ALA A 228 13.91 20.13 10.55
CA ALA A 228 12.77 21.03 10.33
C ALA A 228 12.42 21.91 11.56
N ASP A 229 13.22 21.82 12.64
CA ASP A 229 13.15 22.67 13.84
C ASP A 229 14.29 23.77 13.77
#